data_2008e83e71c92b7feb8beebad981a4b5
#
_entry.id   2008e83e71c92b7feb8beebad981a4b5
#
_cell.length_a   1.000
_cell.length_b   1.000
_cell.length_c   1.000
_cell.angle_alpha   90.00
_cell.angle_beta   90.00
_cell.angle_gamma   90.00
#
_symmetry.space_group_name_H-M   'P 1'
#
loop_
_entity.id
_entity.type
_entity.pdbx_description
1 polymer ?
#
loop_
_entity_poly.entity_id
_entity_poly.type
_entity_poly.pdbx_seq_one_letter_code
_entity_poly.pdbx_strand_id
1 'polypeptide(L)'
;MEVKAVYKNARISAKKMRDVAAAVQGMSVSQATDVLSYTPKKGAYLLNKTLKAAVANAENNNGLSADELVLKSVMVDEGPTFRRTMARARGSANMIRKRTAHITVILANKDA
;
A
#
# COMPACT_ATOMS: atom_id res chain seq x y z
N MET A 1 16.88 -12.93 2.42
CA MET A 1 16.84 -11.85 1.42
C MET A 1 15.49 -11.13 1.49
N GLU A 2 15.49 -9.83 1.39
CA GLU A 2 14.28 -9.02 1.41
C GLU A 2 14.15 -8.27 0.09
N VAL A 3 12.92 -8.18 -0.42
CA VAL A 3 12.61 -7.43 -1.63
C VAL A 3 11.61 -6.34 -1.26
N LYS A 4 11.84 -5.14 -1.76
CA LYS A 4 11.07 -3.97 -1.37
C LYS A 4 10.45 -3.29 -2.58
N ALA A 5 9.23 -2.80 -2.44
CA ALA A 5 8.59 -1.91 -3.39
C ALA A 5 7.96 -0.74 -2.66
N VAL A 6 8.00 0.43 -3.27
CA VAL A 6 7.47 1.67 -2.67
C VAL A 6 6.49 2.33 -3.62
N TYR A 7 5.33 2.72 -3.10
CA TYR A 7 4.36 3.53 -3.82
C TYR A 7 4.28 4.88 -3.11
N LYS A 8 4.79 5.92 -3.75
CA LYS A 8 4.79 7.25 -3.16
C LYS A 8 3.54 8.02 -3.56
N ASN A 9 3.07 8.87 -2.65
CA ASN A 9 1.95 9.78 -2.91
C ASN A 9 0.65 9.07 -3.29
N ALA A 10 0.38 7.91 -2.69
CA ALA A 10 -0.90 7.24 -2.86
C ALA A 10 -2.01 8.12 -2.28
N ARG A 11 -3.11 8.30 -3.02
CA ARG A 11 -4.20 9.19 -2.62
C ARG A 11 -5.12 8.52 -1.61
N ILE A 12 -4.61 8.36 -0.40
CA ILE A 12 -5.35 7.79 0.73
C ILE A 12 -4.69 8.29 2.01
N SER A 13 -5.46 8.45 3.09
CA SER A 13 -4.86 8.82 4.36
C SER A 13 -4.07 7.64 4.93
N ALA A 14 -2.98 7.93 5.64
CA ALA A 14 -2.15 6.91 6.26
C ALA A 14 -2.96 6.03 7.22
N LYS A 15 -3.89 6.63 7.97
CA LYS A 15 -4.74 5.89 8.90
C LYS A 15 -5.56 4.81 8.21
N LYS A 16 -6.23 5.16 7.11
CA LYS A 16 -7.04 4.20 6.35
C LYS A 16 -6.18 3.10 5.75
N MET A 17 -4.99 3.45 5.30
CA MET A 17 -4.07 2.50 4.71
C MET A 17 -3.51 1.54 5.75
N ARG A 18 -3.22 2.03 6.96
CA ARG A 18 -2.72 1.19 8.05
C ARG A 18 -3.70 0.11 8.46
N ASP A 19 -5.00 0.42 8.41
CA ASP A 19 -6.03 -0.58 8.72
C ASP A 19 -5.97 -1.74 7.72
N VAL A 20 -5.81 -1.45 6.45
CA VAL A 20 -5.69 -2.48 5.40
C VAL A 20 -4.39 -3.25 5.57
N ALA A 21 -3.29 -2.55 5.82
CA ALA A 21 -1.96 -3.17 5.98
C ALA A 21 -1.93 -4.15 7.14
N ALA A 22 -2.56 -3.80 8.27
CA ALA A 22 -2.60 -4.65 9.44
C ALA A 22 -3.30 -5.98 9.17
N ALA A 23 -4.27 -5.99 8.26
CA ALA A 23 -5.04 -7.19 7.95
C ALA A 23 -4.23 -8.25 7.20
N VAL A 24 -3.21 -7.85 6.46
CA VAL A 24 -2.45 -8.78 5.58
C VAL A 24 -0.99 -8.97 5.99
N GLN A 25 -0.50 -8.18 6.91
CA GLN A 25 0.90 -8.28 7.33
C GLN A 25 1.19 -9.64 7.94
N GLY A 26 2.27 -10.29 7.50
CA GLY A 26 2.65 -11.61 7.97
C GLY A 26 2.06 -12.77 7.17
N MET A 27 1.17 -12.50 6.24
CA MET A 27 0.58 -13.54 5.39
C MET A 27 1.51 -13.92 4.25
N SER A 28 1.32 -15.13 3.69
CA SER A 28 1.98 -15.49 2.43
C SER A 28 1.46 -14.56 1.33
N VAL A 29 2.26 -14.38 0.29
CA VAL A 29 1.89 -13.51 -0.83
C VAL A 29 0.57 -13.95 -1.47
N SER A 30 0.37 -15.26 -1.65
CA SER A 30 -0.88 -15.78 -2.22
C SER A 30 -2.09 -15.42 -1.38
N GLN A 31 -2.01 -15.62 -0.06
CA GLN A 31 -3.09 -15.27 0.86
C GLN A 31 -3.35 -13.77 0.86
N ALA A 32 -2.30 -12.97 0.94
CA ALA A 32 -2.44 -11.51 0.96
C ALA A 32 -3.12 -11.01 -0.31
N THR A 33 -2.74 -11.53 -1.46
CA THR A 33 -3.34 -11.16 -2.74
C THR A 33 -4.82 -11.48 -2.75
N ASP A 34 -5.21 -12.66 -2.29
CA ASP A 34 -6.62 -13.06 -2.24
C ASP A 34 -7.42 -12.15 -1.31
N VAL A 35 -6.92 -11.91 -0.10
CA VAL A 35 -7.60 -11.05 0.86
C VAL A 35 -7.80 -9.65 0.30
N LEU A 36 -6.76 -9.08 -0.31
CA LEU A 36 -6.84 -7.74 -0.87
C LEU A 36 -7.79 -7.66 -2.06
N SER A 37 -7.86 -8.72 -2.87
CA SER A 37 -8.77 -8.76 -4.02
C SER A 37 -10.23 -8.75 -3.62
N TYR A 38 -10.57 -9.31 -2.46
CA TYR A 38 -11.95 -9.38 -1.97
C TYR A 38 -12.31 -8.26 -0.99
N THR A 39 -11.36 -7.43 -0.61
CA THR A 39 -11.63 -6.33 0.31
C THR A 39 -12.12 -5.11 -0.46
N PRO A 40 -13.37 -4.64 -0.22
CA PRO A 40 -13.93 -3.53 -1.01
C PRO A 40 -13.49 -2.17 -0.46
N LYS A 41 -12.20 -1.92 -0.44
CA LYS A 41 -11.61 -0.66 0.04
C LYS A 41 -10.57 -0.16 -0.95
N LYS A 42 -10.48 1.16 -1.09
CA LYS A 42 -9.48 1.79 -1.95
C LYS A 42 -8.06 1.42 -1.52
N GLY A 43 -7.82 1.37 -0.21
CA GLY A 43 -6.51 0.98 0.32
C GLY A 43 -6.10 -0.42 -0.10
N ALA A 44 -7.05 -1.35 -0.16
CA ALA A 44 -6.76 -2.71 -0.59
C ALA A 44 -6.33 -2.75 -2.05
N TYR A 45 -6.97 -1.97 -2.91
CA TYR A 45 -6.60 -1.87 -4.32
C TYR A 45 -5.17 -1.33 -4.47
N LEU A 46 -4.86 -0.24 -3.75
CA LEU A 46 -3.54 0.38 -3.82
C LEU A 46 -2.44 -0.52 -3.26
N LEU A 47 -2.71 -1.19 -2.14
CA LEU A 47 -1.75 -2.11 -1.54
C LEU A 47 -1.52 -3.33 -2.43
N ASN A 48 -2.58 -3.87 -3.04
CA ASN A 48 -2.46 -5.00 -3.95
C ASN A 48 -1.58 -4.64 -5.16
N LYS A 49 -1.73 -3.44 -5.68
CA LYS A 49 -0.92 -2.93 -6.78
C LYS A 49 0.56 -2.87 -6.38
N THR A 50 0.85 -2.36 -5.19
CA THR A 50 2.22 -2.28 -4.67
C THR A 50 2.80 -3.68 -4.42
N LEU A 51 1.97 -4.58 -3.89
CA LEU A 51 2.37 -5.97 -3.65
C LEU A 51 2.74 -6.67 -4.95
N LYS A 52 1.95 -6.48 -6.00
CA LYS A 52 2.27 -7.05 -7.32
C LYS A 52 3.60 -6.52 -7.87
N ALA A 53 3.87 -5.23 -7.65
CA ALA A 53 5.15 -4.65 -8.07
C ALA A 53 6.31 -5.28 -7.29
N ALA A 54 6.15 -5.52 -6.00
CA ALA A 54 7.17 -6.16 -5.18
C ALA A 54 7.43 -7.60 -5.63
N VAL A 55 6.37 -8.34 -5.95
CA VAL A 55 6.49 -9.71 -6.46
C VAL A 55 7.23 -9.71 -7.80
N ALA A 56 6.89 -8.79 -8.69
CA ALA A 56 7.57 -8.67 -9.98
C ALA A 56 9.07 -8.37 -9.79
N ASN A 57 9.40 -7.49 -8.84
CA ASN A 57 10.81 -7.22 -8.52
C ASN A 57 11.53 -8.46 -8.03
N ALA A 58 10.87 -9.26 -7.17
CA ALA A 58 11.45 -10.48 -6.64
C ALA A 58 11.71 -11.50 -7.76
N GLU A 59 10.77 -11.67 -8.67
CA GLU A 59 10.90 -12.62 -9.78
C GLU A 59 11.94 -12.19 -10.79
N ASN A 60 11.92 -10.91 -11.21
CA ASN A 60 12.76 -10.43 -12.29
C ASN A 60 14.19 -10.13 -11.85
N ASN A 61 14.37 -9.59 -10.64
CA ASN A 61 15.68 -9.13 -10.19
C ASN A 61 16.41 -10.14 -9.31
N ASN A 62 15.67 -11.01 -8.62
CA ASN A 62 16.24 -11.93 -7.64
C ASN A 62 15.94 -13.40 -7.94
N GLY A 63 15.19 -13.68 -9.00
CA GLY A 63 14.87 -15.06 -9.40
C GLY A 63 14.02 -15.83 -8.40
N LEU A 64 13.28 -15.13 -7.54
CA LEU A 64 12.44 -15.76 -6.53
C LEU A 64 11.03 -16.00 -7.06
N SER A 65 10.42 -17.10 -6.63
CA SER A 65 9.05 -17.45 -6.99
C SER A 65 8.08 -16.84 -5.96
N ALA A 66 6.91 -16.41 -6.43
CA ALA A 66 5.88 -15.86 -5.54
C ALA A 66 5.48 -16.87 -4.45
N ASP A 67 5.53 -18.17 -4.74
CA ASP A 67 5.19 -19.22 -3.79
C ASP A 67 6.14 -19.29 -2.59
N GLU A 68 7.34 -18.76 -2.75
CA GLU A 68 8.38 -18.78 -1.72
C GLU A 68 8.36 -17.53 -0.83
N LEU A 69 7.47 -16.59 -1.08
CA LEU A 69 7.48 -15.28 -0.44
C LEU A 69 6.37 -15.09 0.57
N VAL A 70 6.69 -14.36 1.63
CA VAL A 70 5.71 -13.87 2.60
C VAL A 70 5.77 -12.35 2.64
N LEU A 71 4.65 -11.74 2.98
CA LEU A 71 4.54 -10.30 3.19
C LEU A 71 5.08 -10.00 4.58
N LYS A 72 6.37 -9.71 4.68
CA LYS A 72 7.04 -9.54 5.95
C LYS A 72 6.53 -8.30 6.69
N SER A 73 6.47 -7.17 6.01
CA SER A 73 5.94 -5.96 6.61
C SER A 73 5.39 -5.01 5.56
N VAL A 74 4.46 -4.18 5.99
CA VAL A 74 3.93 -3.07 5.20
C VAL A 74 4.09 -1.82 6.05
N MET A 75 4.91 -0.89 5.59
CA MET A 75 5.09 0.38 6.28
C MET A 75 4.28 1.44 5.56
N VAL A 76 3.56 2.23 6.34
CA VAL A 76 2.73 3.32 5.80
C VAL A 76 3.16 4.61 6.47
N ASP A 77 3.71 5.52 5.68
CA ASP A 77 4.15 6.82 6.16
C ASP A 77 3.27 7.91 5.57
N GLU A 78 3.12 9.01 6.30
CA GLU A 78 2.38 10.14 5.80
C GLU A 78 3.15 10.85 4.70
N GLY A 79 2.48 11.10 3.57
CA GLY A 79 3.03 11.89 2.49
C GLY A 79 2.56 13.33 2.58
N PRO A 80 2.91 14.15 1.56
CA PRO A 80 2.47 15.54 1.53
C PRO A 80 0.95 15.65 1.46
N THR A 81 0.42 16.67 2.12
CA THR A 81 -1.01 16.98 2.09
C THR A 81 -1.25 18.09 1.07
N PHE A 82 -2.09 17.80 0.08
CA PHE A 82 -2.48 18.80 -0.90
C PHE A 82 -3.71 19.54 -0.42
N ARG A 83 -3.67 20.86 -0.48
CA ARG A 83 -4.78 21.71 -0.04
C ARG A 83 -5.50 22.24 -1.26
N ARG A 84 -6.83 22.17 -1.23
CA ARG A 84 -7.69 22.71 -2.29
C ARG A 84 -8.69 23.65 -1.65
N THR A 85 -8.94 24.76 -2.32
CA THR A 85 -9.95 25.72 -1.88
C THR A 85 -11.27 25.39 -2.58
N MET A 86 -12.34 25.27 -1.81
CA MET A 86 -13.68 25.03 -2.35
C MET A 86 -14.56 26.22 -2.01
N ALA A 87 -15.19 26.83 -3.03
CA ALA A 87 -16.13 27.91 -2.82
C ALA A 87 -17.38 27.38 -2.14
N ARG A 88 -17.86 28.12 -1.14
CA ARG A 88 -19.09 27.82 -0.43
C ARG A 88 -20.10 28.92 -0.69
N ALA A 89 -21.36 28.71 -0.26
CA ALA A 89 -22.41 29.71 -0.39
C ALA A 89 -22.00 31.04 0.26
N ARG A 90 -22.47 32.14 -0.31
CA ARG A 90 -22.20 33.52 0.17
C ARG A 90 -20.72 33.94 0.06
N GLY A 91 -20.00 33.35 -0.89
CA GLY A 91 -18.62 33.73 -1.13
C GLY A 91 -17.60 33.21 -0.12
N SER A 92 -17.99 32.40 0.85
CA SER A 92 -17.05 31.76 1.76
C SER A 92 -16.23 30.72 1.03
N ALA A 93 -14.97 30.58 1.41
CA ALA A 93 -14.10 29.53 0.87
C ALA A 93 -13.69 28.61 2.01
N ASN A 94 -13.82 27.30 1.78
CA ASN A 94 -13.31 26.30 2.71
C ASN A 94 -12.16 25.56 2.08
N MET A 95 -11.17 25.21 2.92
CA MET A 95 -10.00 24.47 2.48
C MET A 95 -10.25 22.98 2.60
N ILE A 96 -10.02 22.24 1.52
CA ILE A 96 -10.09 20.79 1.51
C ILE A 96 -8.68 20.25 1.51
N ARG A 97 -8.40 19.29 2.40
CA ARG A 97 -7.11 18.63 2.47
C ARG A 97 -7.17 17.29 1.76
N LYS A 98 -6.25 17.08 0.81
CA LYS A 98 -6.09 15.80 0.13
C LYS A 98 -4.84 15.13 0.68
N ARG A 99 -5.04 14.19 1.59
CA ARG A 99 -3.94 13.49 2.24
C ARG A 99 -3.39 12.40 1.34
N THR A 100 -2.09 12.17 1.44
CA THR A 100 -1.42 11.09 0.73
C THR A 100 -0.63 10.23 1.70
N ALA A 101 -0.26 9.05 1.27
CA ALA A 101 0.56 8.13 2.05
C ALA A 101 1.63 7.51 1.16
N HIS A 102 2.75 7.16 1.77
CA HIS A 102 3.80 6.36 1.13
C HIS A 102 3.68 4.94 1.64
N ILE A 103 3.56 3.99 0.73
CA ILE A 103 3.39 2.57 1.06
C ILE A 103 4.68 1.84 0.71
N THR A 104 5.28 1.16 1.69
CA THR A 104 6.47 0.35 1.48
C THR A 104 6.12 -1.11 1.80
N VAL A 105 6.27 -1.98 0.81
CA VAL A 105 6.03 -3.41 0.97
C VAL A 105 7.37 -4.13 1.01
N ILE A 106 7.59 -4.95 2.02
CA ILE A 106 8.80 -5.76 2.16
C ILE A 106 8.41 -7.24 2.12
N LEU A 107 8.96 -7.95 1.14
CA LEU A 107 8.78 -9.39 0.99
C LEU A 107 10.04 -10.12 1.45
N ALA A 108 9.86 -11.30 2.02
CA ALA A 108 10.97 -12.14 2.44
C ALA A 108 10.68 -13.59 2.09
N ASN A 109 11.72 -14.43 2.07
CA ASN A 109 11.56 -15.87 1.88
C ASN A 109 10.86 -16.49 3.09
N LYS A 110 10.03 -17.50 2.86
CA LYS A 110 9.34 -18.22 3.94
C LYS A 110 10.30 -18.84 4.95
N ASP A 111 11.46 -19.22 4.47
CA ASP A 111 12.48 -19.90 5.29
C ASP A 111 13.48 -18.94 5.95
N ALA A 112 13.27 -17.64 5.82
CA ALA A 112 14.16 -16.63 6.39
C ALA A 112 13.82 -16.30 7.82
#